data_f4bee97d02d5e9e58fcdf043ee2dcdc3
#
_entry.id   f4bee97d02d5e9e58fcdf043ee2dcdc3
#
_cell.length_a   1.000
_cell.length_b   1.000
_cell.length_c   1.000
_cell.angle_alpha   90.00
_cell.angle_beta   90.00
_cell.angle_gamma   90.00
#
_symmetry.space_group_name_H-M   'P 1'
#
loop_
_entity.id
_entity.type
_entity.pdbx_description
1 polymer ?
#
loop_
_entity_poly.entity_id
_entity_poly.type
_entity_poly.pdbx_seq_one_letter_code
_entity_poly.pdbx_strand_id
1 'polypeptide(L)'
;IHNKYRYMGGEDIAVENELSFLKDKFEVETLFFENNITNLLSEIKSFVLNKNSKSVKKLKKKIDEFEPNVVYVHNTWFKASVGIFKLLEKQNIQTLVKIHNFRYFCTKNFLAKNHFEDRIFCKACGLDRKSMGVFNKYFQDSYLKSLISIRYGKKYFKILKNSNLKILVLTDFHKKYLEKLGVDGSKLFVFRNYLNVNKSNQPTNNENYIIYAGRISKEKGVEKLIQAFLKCDFKDIEFKIVGQGPDKDKLKKQYMSNSIEFLDQMSNSDVLSLIGKSISTVTSTSLFEGQPTLLCEASSLGVPSIFPDSGGIKEFFPEDYELAFDYDSDKDLILKLSEVVNRSKMSNYGILNQEFISKLLDREEMHEKFEKIISKWVIN
;
A
#
# COMPACT_ATOMS: atom_id res chain seq x y z
N ILE A 1 2.63 15.67 -6.89
CA ILE A 1 3.60 15.84 -5.78
C ILE A 1 3.76 14.53 -5.06
N HIS A 2 5.02 14.09 -4.85
CA HIS A 2 5.31 12.89 -4.09
C HIS A 2 6.59 13.05 -3.26
N ASN A 3 6.58 12.53 -2.04
CA ASN A 3 7.76 12.43 -1.19
C ASN A 3 8.25 10.98 -1.22
N LYS A 4 9.35 10.75 -1.95
CA LYS A 4 9.94 9.41 -2.12
C LYS A 4 10.41 8.83 -0.78
N TYR A 5 10.27 7.53 -0.63
CA TYR A 5 10.84 6.81 0.51
C TYR A 5 12.35 6.71 0.38
N ARG A 6 13.05 6.48 1.51
CA ARG A 6 14.50 6.28 1.50
C ARG A 6 14.91 5.01 0.74
N TYR A 7 14.06 4.01 0.79
CA TYR A 7 14.18 2.78 0.01
C TYR A 7 12.90 2.67 -0.82
N MET A 8 13.05 2.42 -2.11
CA MET A 8 11.91 2.28 -3.02
C MET A 8 10.92 1.25 -2.50
N GLY A 9 9.66 1.60 -2.46
CA GLY A 9 8.57 0.77 -1.97
C GLY A 9 7.41 0.71 -2.97
N GLY A 10 6.40 -0.10 -2.68
CA GLY A 10 5.24 -0.25 -3.55
C GLY A 10 4.49 1.04 -3.84
N GLU A 11 4.51 2.02 -2.93
CA GLU A 11 3.90 3.33 -3.16
C GLU A 11 4.70 4.16 -4.19
N ASP A 12 6.05 4.09 -4.17
CA ASP A 12 6.89 4.78 -5.16
C ASP A 12 6.66 4.19 -6.56
N ILE A 13 6.59 2.86 -6.68
CA ILE A 13 6.29 2.15 -7.94
C ILE A 13 4.88 2.51 -8.44
N ALA A 14 3.90 2.53 -7.56
CA ALA A 14 2.54 2.92 -7.92
C ALA A 14 2.47 4.34 -8.47
N VAL A 15 3.23 5.28 -7.89
CA VAL A 15 3.31 6.67 -8.38
C VAL A 15 4.00 6.75 -9.74
N GLU A 16 5.04 5.96 -9.98
CA GLU A 16 5.73 5.91 -11.28
C GLU A 16 4.82 5.33 -12.39
N ASN A 17 4.10 4.25 -12.09
CA ASN A 17 3.11 3.68 -13.01
C ASN A 17 1.98 4.67 -13.32
N GLU A 18 1.46 5.34 -12.30
CA GLU A 18 0.39 6.32 -12.46
C GLU A 18 0.85 7.58 -13.20
N LEU A 19 2.10 8.00 -13.03
CA LEU A 19 2.69 9.09 -13.80
C LEU A 19 2.76 8.74 -15.29
N SER A 20 3.18 7.51 -15.63
CA SER A 20 3.18 7.03 -17.01
C SER A 20 1.76 7.00 -17.58
N PHE A 21 0.81 6.48 -16.82
CA PHE A 21 -0.59 6.44 -17.17
C PHE A 21 -1.20 7.84 -17.43
N LEU A 22 -0.95 8.81 -16.54
CA LEU A 22 -1.52 10.15 -16.68
C LEU A 22 -0.93 10.94 -17.86
N LYS A 23 0.33 10.73 -18.19
CA LYS A 23 0.99 11.39 -19.32
C LYS A 23 0.41 11.06 -20.69
N ASP A 24 -0.38 10.01 -20.81
CA ASP A 24 -1.05 9.68 -22.07
C ASP A 24 -2.11 10.71 -22.48
N LYS A 25 -2.78 11.30 -21.50
CA LYS A 25 -3.95 12.17 -21.72
C LYS A 25 -3.79 13.58 -21.15
N PHE A 26 -2.77 13.81 -20.31
CA PHE A 26 -2.57 15.07 -19.59
C PHE A 26 -1.15 15.60 -19.75
N GLU A 27 -1.00 16.91 -19.75
CA GLU A 27 0.28 17.54 -19.51
C GLU A 27 0.61 17.45 -18.02
N VAL A 28 1.71 16.79 -17.69
CA VAL A 28 2.06 16.46 -16.31
C VAL A 28 3.46 16.92 -15.94
N GLU A 29 3.52 17.80 -14.96
CA GLU A 29 4.75 18.20 -14.30
C GLU A 29 4.91 17.57 -12.93
N THR A 30 6.14 17.20 -12.58
CA THR A 30 6.41 16.47 -11.32
C THR A 30 7.17 17.31 -10.31
N LEU A 31 6.84 17.10 -9.04
CA LEU A 31 7.58 17.65 -7.92
C LEU A 31 7.85 16.55 -6.89
N PHE A 32 9.06 15.99 -6.97
CA PHE A 32 9.53 14.98 -6.02
C PHE A 32 10.36 15.61 -4.91
N PHE A 33 10.14 15.08 -3.70
CA PHE A 33 10.94 15.36 -2.52
C PHE A 33 11.59 14.06 -2.05
N GLU A 34 12.83 14.14 -1.60
CA GLU A 34 13.59 13.01 -1.06
C GLU A 34 13.91 13.23 0.40
N ASN A 35 13.80 12.19 1.22
CA ASN A 35 14.05 12.26 2.66
C ASN A 35 15.56 12.24 3.01
N ASN A 36 16.41 12.89 2.18
CA ASN A 36 17.84 13.04 2.45
C ASN A 36 18.08 14.17 3.47
N ILE A 37 18.82 13.88 4.53
CA ILE A 37 19.14 14.86 5.57
C ILE A 37 20.31 15.74 5.10
N THR A 38 20.02 16.99 4.75
CA THR A 38 21.04 17.96 4.32
C THR A 38 21.45 18.93 5.44
N ASN A 39 20.53 19.23 6.36
CA ASN A 39 20.78 20.09 7.51
C ASN A 39 19.87 19.66 8.68
N LEU A 40 20.46 18.96 9.66
CA LEU A 40 19.75 18.33 10.75
C LEU A 40 18.87 19.30 11.56
N LEU A 41 19.36 20.48 11.89
CA LEU A 41 18.63 21.46 12.71
C LEU A 41 17.42 22.04 11.97
N SER A 42 17.59 22.38 10.69
CA SER A 42 16.47 22.90 9.90
C SER A 42 15.40 21.84 9.62
N GLU A 43 15.81 20.58 9.50
CA GLU A 43 14.90 19.47 9.29
C GLU A 43 14.16 19.08 10.57
N ILE A 44 14.82 19.07 11.71
CA ILE A 44 14.16 18.91 13.02
C ILE A 44 13.11 20.00 13.23
N LYS A 45 13.45 21.27 12.96
CA LYS A 45 12.52 22.39 13.04
C LYS A 45 11.32 22.19 12.12
N SER A 46 11.57 21.83 10.87
CA SER A 46 10.50 21.60 9.87
C SER A 46 9.61 20.42 10.27
N PHE A 47 10.19 19.36 10.81
CA PHE A 47 9.50 18.17 11.28
C PHE A 47 8.64 18.48 12.51
N VAL A 48 9.19 19.17 13.50
CA VAL A 48 8.45 19.58 14.71
C VAL A 48 7.31 20.53 14.38
N LEU A 49 7.52 21.50 13.47
CA LEU A 49 6.49 22.45 13.07
C LEU A 49 5.49 21.88 12.04
N ASN A 50 5.77 20.71 11.48
CA ASN A 50 5.01 20.14 10.34
C ASN A 50 4.87 21.15 9.17
N LYS A 51 5.91 21.94 8.96
CA LYS A 51 5.98 22.97 7.92
C LYS A 51 7.41 23.09 7.41
N ASN A 52 7.62 22.81 6.15
CA ASN A 52 8.90 22.98 5.47
C ASN A 52 8.83 24.19 4.52
N SER A 53 9.42 25.29 4.92
CA SER A 53 9.39 26.53 4.12
C SER A 53 10.11 26.38 2.78
N LYS A 54 11.16 25.53 2.69
CA LYS A 54 11.87 25.26 1.44
C LYS A 54 10.96 24.51 0.46
N SER A 55 10.23 23.51 0.94
CA SER A 55 9.29 22.75 0.11
C SER A 55 8.12 23.60 -0.36
N VAL A 56 7.58 24.47 0.51
CA VAL A 56 6.54 25.42 0.15
C VAL A 56 7.02 26.42 -0.91
N LYS A 57 8.27 26.96 -0.79
CA LYS A 57 8.86 27.85 -1.81
C LYS A 57 9.08 27.13 -3.14
N LYS A 58 9.57 25.87 -3.10
CA LYS A 58 9.78 25.06 -4.31
C LYS A 58 8.46 24.76 -5.01
N LEU A 59 7.42 24.43 -4.25
CA LEU A 59 6.08 24.23 -4.80
C LEU A 59 5.53 25.51 -5.40
N LYS A 60 5.64 26.64 -4.69
CA LYS A 60 5.17 27.94 -5.20
C LYS A 60 5.81 28.27 -6.55
N LYS A 61 7.15 28.17 -6.64
CA LYS A 61 7.88 28.40 -7.90
C LYS A 61 7.34 27.49 -9.02
N LYS A 62 7.14 26.19 -8.74
CA LYS A 62 6.63 25.24 -9.74
C LYS A 62 5.20 25.58 -10.20
N ILE A 63 4.34 26.04 -9.28
CA ILE A 63 2.99 26.50 -9.59
C ILE A 63 3.03 27.74 -10.48
N ASP A 64 3.86 28.73 -10.12
CA ASP A 64 3.99 29.97 -10.88
C ASP A 64 4.57 29.74 -12.29
N GLU A 65 5.36 28.68 -12.51
CA GLU A 65 5.95 28.30 -13.80
C GLU A 65 5.03 27.46 -14.69
N PHE A 66 4.25 26.54 -14.10
CA PHE A 66 3.46 25.56 -14.83
C PHE A 66 1.96 25.88 -14.88
N GLU A 67 1.47 26.74 -13.98
CA GLU A 67 0.06 27.13 -13.84
C GLU A 67 -0.93 25.94 -13.88
N PRO A 68 -0.78 24.95 -12.99
CA PRO A 68 -1.57 23.71 -13.04
C PRO A 68 -3.04 23.95 -12.76
N ASN A 69 -3.93 23.30 -13.54
CA ASN A 69 -5.36 23.26 -13.24
C ASN A 69 -5.65 22.43 -11.97
N VAL A 70 -4.87 21.37 -11.74
CA VAL A 70 -5.02 20.46 -10.62
C VAL A 70 -3.66 20.09 -10.03
N VAL A 71 -3.54 20.12 -8.71
CA VAL A 71 -2.36 19.60 -8.02
C VAL A 71 -2.70 18.25 -7.37
N TYR A 72 -2.05 17.21 -7.85
CA TYR A 72 -2.23 15.84 -7.38
C TYR A 72 -1.14 15.45 -6.38
N VAL A 73 -1.53 15.10 -5.15
CA VAL A 73 -0.63 14.83 -4.02
C VAL A 73 -0.76 13.38 -3.59
N HIS A 74 0.34 12.63 -3.58
CA HIS A 74 0.40 11.27 -3.07
C HIS A 74 0.93 11.23 -1.63
N ASN A 75 2.21 11.48 -1.45
CA ASN A 75 2.86 11.40 -0.14
C ASN A 75 3.48 12.73 0.28
N THR A 76 3.22 13.14 1.51
CA THR A 76 3.81 14.37 2.08
C THR A 76 4.79 14.09 3.22
N TRP A 77 5.00 12.82 3.58
CA TRP A 77 5.83 12.40 4.69
C TRP A 77 7.31 12.31 4.27
N PHE A 78 8.23 13.13 4.81
CA PHE A 78 7.97 14.26 5.73
C PHE A 78 8.49 15.58 5.14
N LYS A 79 9.36 15.57 4.08
CA LYS A 79 9.95 16.81 3.51
C LYS A 79 8.95 17.69 2.77
N ALA A 80 8.07 17.12 1.96
CA ALA A 80 6.99 17.90 1.35
C ALA A 80 6.19 18.63 2.43
N SER A 81 5.94 17.96 3.54
CA SER A 81 5.18 18.40 4.72
C SER A 81 3.73 18.78 4.42
N VAL A 82 2.89 18.68 5.44
CA VAL A 82 1.48 19.13 5.33
C VAL A 82 1.32 20.65 5.15
N GLY A 83 2.41 21.39 5.25
CA GLY A 83 2.42 22.86 5.00
C GLY A 83 2.10 23.24 3.56
N ILE A 84 2.28 22.34 2.59
CA ILE A 84 1.94 22.58 1.17
C ILE A 84 0.44 22.82 0.98
N PHE A 85 -0.43 22.15 1.73
CA PHE A 85 -1.88 22.31 1.59
C PHE A 85 -2.36 23.74 1.89
N LYS A 86 -1.72 24.42 2.84
CA LYS A 86 -2.01 25.84 3.09
C LYS A 86 -1.69 26.75 1.91
N LEU A 87 -0.63 26.44 1.16
CA LEU A 87 -0.29 27.21 -0.05
C LEU A 87 -1.35 26.97 -1.13
N LEU A 88 -1.69 25.69 -1.38
CA LEU A 88 -2.70 25.31 -2.37
C LEU A 88 -4.05 25.96 -2.10
N GLU A 89 -4.50 25.91 -0.85
CA GLU A 89 -5.75 26.54 -0.40
C GLU A 89 -5.70 28.08 -0.59
N LYS A 90 -4.59 28.73 -0.19
CA LYS A 90 -4.41 30.18 -0.35
C LYS A 90 -4.43 30.63 -1.81
N GLN A 91 -3.93 29.81 -2.72
CA GLN A 91 -3.91 30.08 -4.16
C GLN A 91 -5.17 29.56 -4.88
N ASN A 92 -6.13 29.01 -4.13
CA ASN A 92 -7.38 28.45 -4.65
C ASN A 92 -7.15 27.36 -5.73
N ILE A 93 -6.06 26.56 -5.58
CA ILE A 93 -5.73 25.51 -6.54
C ILE A 93 -6.50 24.24 -6.21
N GLN A 94 -7.15 23.68 -7.21
CA GLN A 94 -7.86 22.40 -7.07
C GLN A 94 -6.89 21.30 -6.66
N THR A 95 -7.18 20.63 -5.55
CA THR A 95 -6.25 19.69 -4.94
C THR A 95 -6.87 18.30 -4.85
N LEU A 96 -6.15 17.33 -5.44
CA LEU A 96 -6.46 15.92 -5.38
C LEU A 96 -5.43 15.22 -4.48
N VAL A 97 -5.87 14.38 -3.57
CA VAL A 97 -4.98 13.63 -2.67
C VAL A 97 -5.24 12.14 -2.82
N LYS A 98 -4.23 11.35 -3.16
CA LYS A 98 -4.33 9.89 -3.16
C LYS A 98 -3.74 9.30 -1.91
N ILE A 99 -4.50 8.46 -1.24
CA ILE A 99 -4.11 7.82 0.01
C ILE A 99 -3.81 6.35 -0.27
N HIS A 100 -2.53 5.97 -0.12
CA HIS A 100 -2.06 4.61 -0.37
C HIS A 100 -2.06 3.72 0.88
N ASN A 101 -2.20 4.31 2.07
CA ASN A 101 -2.08 3.60 3.34
C ASN A 101 -2.89 4.30 4.46
N PHE A 102 -2.99 3.68 5.62
CA PHE A 102 -3.78 4.16 6.76
C PHE A 102 -3.01 5.07 7.73
N ARG A 103 -1.82 5.60 7.34
CA ARG A 103 -0.97 6.42 8.24
C ARG A 103 -1.54 7.78 8.60
N TYR A 104 -2.54 8.26 7.91
CA TYR A 104 -3.23 9.50 8.24
C TYR A 104 -3.99 9.44 9.57
N PHE A 105 -4.43 8.25 9.97
CA PHE A 105 -5.11 7.99 11.23
C PHE A 105 -4.22 7.21 12.19
N CYS A 106 -3.68 6.08 11.76
CA CYS A 106 -2.71 5.32 12.51
C CYS A 106 -1.32 5.49 11.91
N THR A 107 -0.49 6.35 12.52
CA THR A 107 0.87 6.64 12.03
C THR A 107 1.81 5.43 12.01
N LYS A 108 1.48 4.38 12.75
CA LYS A 108 2.16 3.08 12.68
C LYS A 108 1.56 2.15 11.61
N ASN A 109 0.40 2.50 11.06
CA ASN A 109 -0.37 1.77 10.04
C ASN A 109 -0.94 0.42 10.51
N PHE A 110 -0.12 -0.47 11.05
CA PHE A 110 -0.55 -1.81 11.46
C PHE A 110 -1.52 -1.86 12.65
N LEU A 111 -1.74 -0.74 13.33
CA LEU A 111 -2.73 -0.62 14.39
C LEU A 111 -4.10 -0.12 13.89
N ALA A 112 -4.23 0.16 12.60
CA ALA A 112 -5.48 0.66 12.02
C ALA A 112 -6.66 -0.30 12.23
N LYS A 113 -6.42 -1.61 12.15
CA LYS A 113 -7.41 -2.66 12.44
C LYS A 113 -8.05 -2.50 13.82
N ASN A 114 -7.25 -2.25 14.86
CA ASN A 114 -7.72 -2.08 16.23
C ASN A 114 -8.64 -0.87 16.39
N HIS A 115 -8.45 0.18 15.61
CA HIS A 115 -9.31 1.37 15.63
C HIS A 115 -10.63 1.13 14.90
N PHE A 116 -10.60 0.41 13.79
CA PHE A 116 -11.76 0.16 12.94
C PHE A 116 -12.76 -0.80 13.59
N GLU A 117 -12.26 -1.85 14.24
CA GLU A 117 -13.07 -2.90 14.87
C GLU A 117 -13.59 -2.50 16.25
N ASP A 118 -13.50 -1.22 16.65
CA ASP A 118 -13.81 -0.72 17.99
C ASP A 118 -13.10 -1.50 19.12
N ARG A 119 -12.08 -2.29 18.75
CA ARG A 119 -11.21 -2.97 19.69
C ARG A 119 -10.49 -1.89 20.50
N ILE A 120 -11.02 -1.69 21.63
CA ILE A 120 -10.73 -0.78 22.70
C ILE A 120 -9.24 -0.39 22.77
N PHE A 121 -8.98 0.93 22.63
CA PHE A 121 -7.74 1.57 23.05
C PHE A 121 -6.44 1.03 22.43
N CYS A 122 -6.12 1.53 21.22
CA CYS A 122 -4.72 1.58 20.88
C CYS A 122 -4.01 2.59 21.80
N LYS A 123 -3.38 2.08 22.85
CA LYS A 123 -2.53 2.87 23.76
C LYS A 123 -1.26 3.39 23.08
N ALA A 124 -0.98 2.99 21.84
CA ALA A 124 0.27 3.29 21.16
C ALA A 124 0.44 4.77 20.83
N CYS A 125 -0.54 5.40 20.19
CA CYS A 125 -0.41 6.79 19.73
C CYS A 125 -1.32 7.78 20.47
N GLY A 126 -2.37 7.31 21.15
CA GLY A 126 -3.33 8.16 21.84
C GLY A 126 -4.14 9.09 20.91
N LEU A 127 -4.25 8.78 19.62
CA LEU A 127 -5.06 9.55 18.67
C LEU A 127 -6.54 9.46 18.99
N ASP A 128 -6.98 8.28 19.38
CA ASP A 128 -8.38 8.00 19.76
C ASP A 128 -8.46 7.81 21.27
N ARG A 129 -8.20 8.88 22.04
CA ARG A 129 -8.29 8.86 23.48
C ARG A 129 -9.71 9.01 23.97
N LYS A 130 -10.34 7.92 24.33
CA LYS A 130 -11.46 7.92 25.29
C LYS A 130 -10.99 7.81 26.74
N SER A 131 -9.70 7.50 26.98
CA SER A 131 -9.10 7.45 28.32
C SER A 131 -7.64 7.93 28.31
N MET A 132 -7.13 8.32 29.47
CA MET A 132 -5.74 8.76 29.71
C MET A 132 -4.78 7.55 29.69
N GLY A 133 -4.65 6.88 28.55
CA GLY A 133 -3.63 5.83 28.37
C GLY A 133 -2.21 6.39 28.34
N VAL A 134 -1.25 5.61 28.84
CA VAL A 134 0.16 5.97 28.78
C VAL A 134 0.63 5.95 27.32
N PHE A 135 1.24 7.06 26.88
CA PHE A 135 1.87 7.20 25.59
C PHE A 135 3.10 6.29 25.45
N ASN A 136 3.23 5.57 24.32
CA ASN A 136 4.30 4.61 24.07
C ASN A 136 5.36 5.11 23.08
N LYS A 137 6.57 4.55 23.17
CA LYS A 137 7.66 4.73 22.19
C LYS A 137 7.39 3.94 20.90
N TYR A 138 6.21 4.08 20.29
CA TYR A 138 5.79 3.23 19.18
C TYR A 138 6.48 3.54 17.83
N PHE A 139 7.15 4.71 17.71
CA PHE A 139 7.84 5.10 16.49
C PHE A 139 9.35 5.21 16.75
N GLN A 140 10.12 4.31 16.12
CA GLN A 140 11.59 4.24 16.25
C GLN A 140 12.09 4.29 17.69
N ASP A 141 11.39 3.62 18.60
CA ASP A 141 11.71 3.52 20.04
C ASP A 141 11.99 4.85 20.76
N SER A 142 11.40 5.93 20.26
CA SER A 142 11.58 7.28 20.75
C SER A 142 10.26 7.96 21.10
N TYR A 143 10.13 8.48 22.32
CA TYR A 143 8.96 9.28 22.71
C TYR A 143 8.82 10.55 21.88
N LEU A 144 9.91 11.27 21.64
CA LEU A 144 9.88 12.52 20.88
C LEU A 144 9.45 12.27 19.42
N LYS A 145 10.05 11.29 18.77
CA LYS A 145 9.68 10.93 17.39
C LYS A 145 8.23 10.44 17.30
N SER A 146 7.76 9.69 18.28
CA SER A 146 6.38 9.23 18.36
C SER A 146 5.41 10.41 18.51
N LEU A 147 5.71 11.36 19.41
CA LEU A 147 4.89 12.57 19.61
C LEU A 147 4.78 13.41 18.33
N ILE A 148 5.91 13.60 17.64
CA ILE A 148 5.92 14.37 16.38
C ILE A 148 5.13 13.65 15.29
N SER A 149 5.26 12.34 15.18
CA SER A 149 4.49 11.53 14.23
C SER A 149 2.98 11.61 14.48
N ILE A 150 2.55 11.57 15.74
CA ILE A 150 1.14 11.75 16.12
C ILE A 150 0.65 13.16 15.73
N ARG A 151 1.45 14.18 16.03
CA ARG A 151 1.09 15.55 15.68
C ARG A 151 0.94 15.74 14.17
N TYR A 152 1.82 15.12 13.40
CA TYR A 152 1.71 15.09 11.94
C TYR A 152 0.41 14.41 11.51
N GLY A 153 0.14 13.20 11.99
CA GLY A 153 -1.06 12.45 11.64
C GLY A 153 -2.35 13.20 11.96
N LYS A 154 -2.45 13.79 13.18
CA LYS A 154 -3.59 14.63 13.56
C LYS A 154 -3.79 15.82 12.63
N LYS A 155 -2.72 16.49 12.25
CA LYS A 155 -2.78 17.65 11.37
C LYS A 155 -3.16 17.26 9.95
N TYR A 156 -2.58 16.16 9.43
CA TYR A 156 -2.90 15.63 8.12
C TYR A 156 -4.37 15.18 8.06
N PHE A 157 -4.82 14.43 9.04
CA PHE A 157 -6.21 13.98 9.11
C PHE A 157 -7.21 15.16 9.18
N LYS A 158 -6.87 16.22 9.95
CA LYS A 158 -7.67 17.45 9.97
C LYS A 158 -7.77 18.11 8.60
N ILE A 159 -6.69 18.11 7.81
CA ILE A 159 -6.69 18.62 6.42
C ILE A 159 -7.61 17.76 5.56
N LEU A 160 -7.47 16.45 5.58
CA LEU A 160 -8.34 15.54 4.82
C LEU A 160 -9.82 15.75 5.15
N LYS A 161 -10.13 15.96 6.42
CA LYS A 161 -11.51 16.13 6.87
C LYS A 161 -12.09 17.50 6.50
N ASN A 162 -11.35 18.58 6.69
CA ASN A 162 -11.90 19.94 6.72
C ASN A 162 -11.57 20.78 5.48
N SER A 163 -10.52 20.44 4.70
CA SER A 163 -10.17 21.24 3.53
C SER A 163 -11.02 20.89 2.30
N ASN A 164 -11.16 21.86 1.40
CA ASN A 164 -11.82 21.65 0.11
C ASN A 164 -10.85 20.95 -0.85
N LEU A 165 -10.84 19.63 -0.82
CA LEU A 165 -10.03 18.76 -1.67
C LEU A 165 -10.77 17.45 -1.97
N LYS A 166 -10.42 16.77 -3.06
CA LYS A 166 -10.90 15.42 -3.33
C LYS A 166 -9.87 14.39 -2.89
N ILE A 167 -10.36 13.27 -2.39
CA ILE A 167 -9.53 12.19 -1.86
C ILE A 167 -9.76 10.94 -2.69
N LEU A 168 -8.69 10.42 -3.26
CA LEU A 168 -8.68 9.12 -3.92
C LEU A 168 -8.22 8.05 -2.93
N VAL A 169 -8.98 6.99 -2.84
CA VAL A 169 -8.69 5.79 -2.07
C VAL A 169 -8.65 4.59 -2.99
N LEU A 170 -8.01 3.50 -2.57
CA LEU A 170 -7.75 2.35 -3.43
C LEU A 170 -8.90 1.33 -3.43
N THR A 171 -9.76 1.36 -2.39
CA THR A 171 -10.81 0.36 -2.16
C THR A 171 -12.07 0.99 -1.58
N ASP A 172 -13.20 0.34 -1.75
CA ASP A 172 -14.46 0.70 -1.08
C ASP A 172 -14.36 0.51 0.43
N PHE A 173 -13.62 -0.51 0.90
CA PHE A 173 -13.27 -0.67 2.30
C PHE A 173 -12.59 0.59 2.86
N HIS A 174 -11.59 1.13 2.15
CA HIS A 174 -10.85 2.32 2.58
C HIS A 174 -11.77 3.56 2.59
N LYS A 175 -12.67 3.67 1.60
CA LYS A 175 -13.69 4.72 1.56
C LYS A 175 -14.59 4.66 2.79
N LYS A 176 -15.21 3.51 3.06
CA LYS A 176 -16.06 3.29 4.24
C LYS A 176 -15.32 3.56 5.55
N TYR A 177 -14.03 3.21 5.61
CA TYR A 177 -13.18 3.48 6.77
C TYR A 177 -13.04 5.00 7.03
N LEU A 178 -12.79 5.81 6.00
CA LEU A 178 -12.71 7.26 6.12
C LEU A 178 -14.07 7.91 6.47
N GLU A 179 -15.15 7.42 5.89
CA GLU A 179 -16.51 7.86 6.22
C GLU A 179 -16.84 7.59 7.71
N LYS A 180 -16.51 6.40 8.22
CA LYS A 180 -16.64 6.05 9.65
C LYS A 180 -15.83 7.00 10.55
N LEU A 181 -14.69 7.51 10.09
CA LEU A 181 -13.89 8.51 10.79
C LEU A 181 -14.42 9.95 10.63
N GLY A 182 -15.52 10.14 9.91
CA GLY A 182 -16.21 11.41 9.72
C GLY A 182 -15.62 12.30 8.63
N VAL A 183 -14.98 11.71 7.61
CA VAL A 183 -14.68 12.40 6.36
C VAL A 183 -15.91 12.37 5.47
N ASP A 184 -16.25 13.51 4.86
CA ASP A 184 -17.41 13.64 3.97
C ASP A 184 -17.25 12.71 2.74
N GLY A 185 -18.22 11.80 2.54
CA GLY A 185 -18.24 10.83 1.45
C GLY A 185 -18.27 11.44 0.07
N SER A 186 -18.79 12.68 -0.07
CA SER A 186 -18.82 13.41 -1.35
C SER A 186 -17.43 13.78 -1.87
N LYS A 187 -16.41 13.79 -1.00
CA LYS A 187 -15.00 14.04 -1.32
C LYS A 187 -14.22 12.76 -1.65
N LEU A 188 -14.80 11.58 -1.39
CA LEU A 188 -14.12 10.30 -1.44
C LEU A 188 -14.45 9.55 -2.73
N PHE A 189 -13.41 9.23 -3.50
CA PHE A 189 -13.52 8.50 -4.76
C PHE A 189 -12.62 7.27 -4.71
N VAL A 190 -13.14 6.11 -5.12
CA VAL A 190 -12.30 4.92 -5.28
C VAL A 190 -11.60 4.98 -6.62
N PHE A 191 -10.27 5.10 -6.58
CA PHE A 191 -9.42 5.11 -7.76
C PHE A 191 -8.18 4.26 -7.50
N ARG A 192 -8.14 3.10 -8.12
CA ARG A 192 -7.10 2.08 -7.95
C ARG A 192 -5.77 2.52 -8.55
N ASN A 193 -4.67 1.90 -8.14
CA ASN A 193 -3.38 2.12 -8.81
C ASN A 193 -3.38 1.38 -10.14
N TYR A 194 -2.93 2.06 -11.18
CA TYR A 194 -2.66 1.43 -12.46
C TYR A 194 -1.48 0.45 -12.34
N LEU A 195 -1.58 -0.69 -12.99
CA LEU A 195 -0.51 -1.68 -13.08
C LEU A 195 0.01 -1.74 -14.52
N ASN A 196 1.30 -1.52 -14.66
CA ASN A 196 1.98 -1.72 -15.94
C ASN A 196 2.58 -3.12 -15.96
N VAL A 197 1.76 -4.13 -16.21
CA VAL A 197 2.23 -5.51 -16.36
C VAL A 197 2.33 -5.84 -17.86
N ASN A 198 3.54 -6.09 -18.32
CA ASN A 198 3.76 -6.55 -19.68
C ASN A 198 3.17 -7.96 -19.85
N LYS A 199 2.16 -8.09 -20.72
CA LYS A 199 1.50 -9.37 -21.05
C LYS A 199 2.45 -10.43 -21.64
N SER A 200 3.70 -10.06 -21.99
CA SER A 200 4.71 -10.97 -22.52
C SER A 200 5.26 -12.00 -21.52
N ASN A 201 5.02 -11.81 -20.25
CA ASN A 201 5.46 -12.71 -19.17
C ASN A 201 4.37 -13.76 -18.84
N GLN A 202 3.78 -14.40 -19.85
CA GLN A 202 2.87 -15.51 -19.57
C GLN A 202 3.62 -16.66 -18.90
N PRO A 203 3.00 -17.33 -17.92
CA PRO A 203 3.62 -18.45 -17.21
C PRO A 203 3.94 -19.57 -18.19
N THR A 204 5.21 -19.90 -18.35
CA THR A 204 5.65 -20.89 -19.33
C THR A 204 5.75 -22.31 -18.77
N ASN A 205 5.82 -22.48 -17.47
CA ASN A 205 5.72 -23.77 -16.75
C ASN A 205 5.61 -23.51 -15.26
N ASN A 206 4.62 -24.11 -14.59
CA ASN A 206 4.51 -24.08 -13.15
C ASN A 206 5.57 -24.97 -12.52
N GLU A 207 6.58 -24.37 -11.93
CA GLU A 207 7.54 -25.05 -11.07
C GLU A 207 6.85 -25.42 -9.72
N ASN A 208 7.43 -26.36 -8.98
CA ASN A 208 6.80 -26.90 -7.78
C ASN A 208 7.06 -26.05 -6.53
N TYR A 209 6.68 -24.78 -6.55
CA TYR A 209 6.80 -23.93 -5.36
C TYR A 209 5.66 -22.92 -5.23
N ILE A 210 5.43 -22.53 -3.97
CA ILE A 210 4.67 -21.34 -3.62
C ILE A 210 5.65 -20.20 -3.29
N ILE A 211 5.23 -18.95 -3.42
CA ILE A 211 6.12 -17.81 -3.23
C ILE A 211 5.52 -16.71 -2.35
N TYR A 212 6.33 -16.21 -1.43
CA TYR A 212 6.13 -14.93 -0.76
C TYR A 212 7.15 -13.93 -1.30
N ALA A 213 6.72 -12.74 -1.69
CA ALA A 213 7.64 -11.67 -2.03
C ALA A 213 7.24 -10.38 -1.30
N GLY A 214 8.20 -9.79 -0.60
CA GLY A 214 7.98 -8.56 0.15
C GLY A 214 8.89 -8.37 1.34
N ARG A 215 8.57 -7.37 2.17
CA ARG A 215 9.33 -7.10 3.38
C ARG A 215 9.17 -8.22 4.41
N ILE A 216 10.27 -8.78 4.87
CA ILE A 216 10.30 -9.84 5.88
C ILE A 216 10.29 -9.18 7.27
N SER A 217 9.09 -9.02 7.84
CA SER A 217 8.87 -8.37 9.13
C SER A 217 7.64 -8.96 9.83
N LYS A 218 7.56 -8.77 11.15
CA LYS A 218 6.52 -9.36 12.00
C LYS A 218 5.10 -9.08 11.49
N GLU A 219 4.84 -7.84 11.09
CA GLU A 219 3.52 -7.42 10.60
C GLU A 219 3.13 -8.03 9.25
N LYS A 220 4.10 -8.53 8.48
CA LYS A 220 3.85 -9.24 7.22
C LYS A 220 3.61 -10.74 7.40
N GLY A 221 3.79 -11.27 8.63
CA GLY A 221 3.38 -12.60 9.01
C GLY A 221 4.14 -13.75 8.33
N VAL A 222 5.38 -13.52 7.89
CA VAL A 222 6.17 -14.55 7.18
C VAL A 222 6.41 -15.79 8.04
N GLU A 223 6.67 -15.61 9.34
CA GLU A 223 6.83 -16.72 10.27
C GLU A 223 5.54 -17.59 10.37
N LYS A 224 4.36 -16.95 10.37
CA LYS A 224 3.07 -17.64 10.35
C LYS A 224 2.89 -18.48 9.08
N LEU A 225 3.28 -17.93 7.91
CA LEU A 225 3.25 -18.70 6.64
C LEU A 225 4.17 -19.91 6.67
N ILE A 226 5.40 -19.74 7.16
CA ILE A 226 6.37 -20.84 7.29
C ILE A 226 5.81 -21.95 8.18
N GLN A 227 5.29 -21.58 9.35
CA GLN A 227 4.72 -22.56 10.29
C GLN A 227 3.51 -23.30 9.71
N ALA A 228 2.65 -22.60 8.96
CA ALA A 228 1.51 -23.22 8.29
C ALA A 228 1.97 -24.14 7.14
N PHE A 229 2.94 -23.71 6.34
CA PHE A 229 3.55 -24.52 5.26
C PHE A 229 4.13 -25.83 5.79
N LEU A 230 4.90 -25.78 6.87
CA LEU A 230 5.47 -26.98 7.50
C LEU A 230 4.41 -27.97 8.01
N LYS A 231 3.24 -27.46 8.45
CA LYS A 231 2.12 -28.31 8.89
C LYS A 231 1.37 -28.98 7.73
N CYS A 232 1.50 -28.47 6.50
CA CYS A 232 0.93 -29.12 5.32
C CYS A 232 1.68 -30.38 4.89
N ASP A 233 2.92 -30.60 5.38
CA ASP A 233 3.78 -31.77 5.07
C ASP A 233 3.89 -32.10 3.58
N PHE A 234 4.06 -31.08 2.74
CA PHE A 234 4.23 -31.25 1.30
C PHE A 234 5.49 -32.06 0.98
N LYS A 235 5.41 -33.02 0.04
CA LYS A 235 6.55 -33.86 -0.34
C LYS A 235 7.44 -33.18 -1.40
N ASP A 236 6.81 -32.53 -2.40
CA ASP A 236 7.49 -32.04 -3.60
C ASP A 236 7.22 -30.55 -3.85
N ILE A 237 6.70 -29.81 -2.88
CA ILE A 237 6.44 -28.36 -3.02
C ILE A 237 7.41 -27.58 -2.14
N GLU A 238 8.09 -26.61 -2.72
CA GLU A 238 8.97 -25.69 -2.02
C GLU A 238 8.25 -24.40 -1.63
N PHE A 239 8.78 -23.70 -0.63
CA PHE A 239 8.36 -22.36 -0.28
C PHE A 239 9.52 -21.37 -0.47
N LYS A 240 9.40 -20.50 -1.49
CA LYS A 240 10.38 -19.45 -1.79
C LYS A 240 9.98 -18.15 -1.13
N ILE A 241 10.89 -17.55 -0.37
CA ILE A 241 10.69 -16.32 0.39
C ILE A 241 11.65 -15.25 -0.14
N VAL A 242 11.12 -14.29 -0.88
CA VAL A 242 11.90 -13.23 -1.54
C VAL A 242 11.77 -11.92 -0.77
N GLY A 243 12.91 -11.30 -0.45
CA GLY A 243 12.92 -9.95 0.09
C GLY A 243 13.93 -9.70 1.20
N GLN A 244 13.80 -8.53 1.81
CA GLN A 244 14.63 -8.07 2.92
C GLN A 244 13.74 -7.60 4.08
N GLY A 245 14.30 -7.57 5.28
CA GLY A 245 13.59 -7.06 6.45
C GLY A 245 14.24 -7.45 7.77
N PRO A 246 13.76 -6.89 8.88
CA PRO A 246 14.38 -7.08 10.20
C PRO A 246 14.34 -8.53 10.70
N ASP A 247 13.42 -9.35 10.22
CA ASP A 247 13.25 -10.73 10.69
C ASP A 247 13.93 -11.76 9.77
N LYS A 248 14.51 -11.33 8.61
CA LYS A 248 15.06 -12.26 7.61
C LYS A 248 16.11 -13.20 8.18
N ASP A 249 17.14 -12.66 8.81
CA ASP A 249 18.29 -13.47 9.28
C ASP A 249 17.86 -14.44 10.37
N LYS A 250 16.98 -14.01 11.28
CA LYS A 250 16.39 -14.86 12.31
C LYS A 250 15.63 -16.02 11.68
N LEU A 251 14.70 -15.74 10.76
CA LEU A 251 13.85 -16.75 10.16
C LEU A 251 14.65 -17.68 9.23
N LYS A 252 15.60 -17.15 8.47
CA LYS A 252 16.50 -17.96 7.64
C LYS A 252 17.29 -18.95 8.47
N LYS A 253 17.89 -18.51 9.59
CA LYS A 253 18.63 -19.37 10.51
C LYS A 253 17.76 -20.47 11.12
N GLN A 254 16.50 -20.16 11.39
CA GLN A 254 15.57 -21.07 12.08
C GLN A 254 14.89 -22.09 11.16
N TYR A 255 14.56 -21.68 9.91
CA TYR A 255 13.64 -22.45 9.06
C TYR A 255 14.19 -22.82 7.68
N MET A 256 15.37 -22.34 7.27
CA MET A 256 15.95 -22.72 5.96
C MET A 256 16.18 -24.22 5.89
N SER A 257 15.69 -24.84 4.83
CA SER A 257 15.74 -26.29 4.60
C SER A 257 15.66 -26.59 3.10
N ASN A 258 15.63 -27.86 2.72
CA ASN A 258 15.43 -28.24 1.31
C ASN A 258 14.06 -27.82 0.75
N SER A 259 13.06 -27.62 1.63
CA SER A 259 11.71 -27.19 1.22
C SER A 259 11.44 -25.69 1.45
N ILE A 260 12.34 -24.95 2.08
CA ILE A 260 12.18 -23.52 2.37
C ILE A 260 13.45 -22.75 1.96
N GLU A 261 13.32 -21.92 0.95
CA GLU A 261 14.41 -21.12 0.39
C GLU A 261 14.21 -19.62 0.68
N PHE A 262 15.26 -18.95 1.18
CA PHE A 262 15.29 -17.50 1.37
C PHE A 262 16.13 -16.83 0.29
N LEU A 263 15.49 -16.11 -0.59
CA LEU A 263 16.12 -15.33 -1.66
C LEU A 263 16.35 -13.87 -1.19
N ASP A 264 17.35 -13.24 -1.81
CA ASP A 264 17.64 -11.83 -1.55
C ASP A 264 16.65 -10.91 -2.30
N GLN A 265 16.72 -9.62 -1.98
CA GLN A 265 15.99 -8.61 -2.73
C GLN A 265 16.48 -8.58 -4.18
N MET A 266 15.56 -8.59 -5.10
CA MET A 266 15.83 -8.57 -6.54
C MET A 266 14.98 -7.52 -7.24
N SER A 267 15.18 -7.32 -8.54
CA SER A 267 14.36 -6.39 -9.33
C SER A 267 12.90 -6.82 -9.40
N ASN A 268 11.98 -5.89 -9.66
CA ASN A 268 10.56 -6.24 -9.80
C ASN A 268 10.33 -7.23 -10.95
N SER A 269 11.07 -7.10 -12.06
CA SER A 269 10.98 -8.02 -13.19
C SER A 269 11.36 -9.45 -12.81
N ASP A 270 12.41 -9.63 -11.99
CA ASP A 270 12.84 -10.95 -11.54
C ASP A 270 11.83 -11.57 -10.58
N VAL A 271 11.27 -10.75 -9.67
CA VAL A 271 10.18 -11.19 -8.79
C VAL A 271 8.98 -11.65 -9.60
N LEU A 272 8.56 -10.88 -10.60
CA LEU A 272 7.42 -11.24 -11.48
C LEU A 272 7.70 -12.50 -12.28
N SER A 273 8.94 -12.71 -12.74
CA SER A 273 9.36 -13.95 -13.41
C SER A 273 9.24 -15.16 -12.48
N LEU A 274 9.66 -15.04 -11.21
CA LEU A 274 9.47 -16.10 -10.23
C LEU A 274 7.98 -16.33 -9.92
N ILE A 275 7.21 -15.28 -9.77
CA ILE A 275 5.74 -15.40 -9.54
C ILE A 275 5.10 -16.14 -10.70
N GLY A 276 5.40 -15.78 -11.95
CA GLY A 276 4.81 -16.40 -13.13
C GLY A 276 5.09 -17.91 -13.27
N LYS A 277 6.10 -18.43 -12.57
CA LYS A 277 6.45 -19.86 -12.54
C LYS A 277 5.89 -20.58 -11.30
N SER A 278 5.43 -19.85 -10.29
CA SER A 278 4.95 -20.43 -9.04
C SER A 278 3.55 -21.02 -9.17
N ILE A 279 3.20 -21.91 -8.25
CA ILE A 279 1.84 -22.45 -8.13
C ILE A 279 0.89 -21.37 -7.61
N SER A 280 1.36 -20.57 -6.65
CA SER A 280 0.57 -19.53 -5.98
C SER A 280 1.49 -18.54 -5.28
N THR A 281 1.05 -17.31 -5.20
CA THR A 281 1.59 -16.35 -4.22
C THR A 281 0.88 -16.53 -2.88
N VAL A 282 1.60 -16.28 -1.77
CA VAL A 282 1.03 -16.35 -0.43
C VAL A 282 1.39 -15.12 0.39
N THR A 283 0.45 -14.62 1.19
CA THR A 283 0.71 -13.53 2.14
C THR A 283 -0.10 -13.72 3.42
N SER A 284 0.41 -13.24 4.55
CA SER A 284 -0.26 -13.31 5.86
C SER A 284 -0.12 -11.99 6.62
N THR A 285 -0.33 -10.88 5.93
CA THR A 285 -0.22 -9.56 6.54
C THR A 285 -1.28 -9.34 7.62
N SER A 286 -0.84 -8.81 8.78
CA SER A 286 -1.74 -8.35 9.84
C SER A 286 -2.25 -6.92 9.61
N LEU A 287 -1.78 -6.27 8.54
CA LEU A 287 -2.16 -4.91 8.20
C LEU A 287 -3.45 -4.88 7.39
N PHE A 288 -4.22 -3.82 7.55
CA PHE A 288 -5.12 -3.43 6.47
C PHE A 288 -4.27 -2.99 5.28
N GLU A 289 -4.48 -3.66 4.16
CA GLU A 289 -3.87 -3.27 2.90
C GLU A 289 -4.86 -2.41 2.11
N GLY A 290 -4.31 -1.45 1.37
CA GLY A 290 -5.05 -0.74 0.34
C GLY A 290 -5.15 -1.63 -0.90
N GLN A 291 -4.37 -1.32 -1.95
CA GLN A 291 -4.22 -2.23 -3.08
C GLN A 291 -3.03 -3.17 -2.84
N PRO A 292 -3.23 -4.49 -2.83
CA PRO A 292 -2.16 -5.46 -2.68
C PRO A 292 -1.43 -5.63 -4.02
N THR A 293 -0.52 -4.69 -4.35
CA THR A 293 0.10 -4.58 -5.68
C THR A 293 0.65 -5.91 -6.17
N LEU A 294 1.41 -6.62 -5.33
CA LEU A 294 1.99 -7.92 -5.70
C LEU A 294 0.93 -8.97 -6.06
N LEU A 295 -0.18 -9.02 -5.31
CA LEU A 295 -1.25 -9.99 -5.60
C LEU A 295 -1.99 -9.62 -6.90
N CYS A 296 -2.15 -8.32 -7.17
CA CYS A 296 -2.70 -7.85 -8.44
C CYS A 296 -1.77 -8.16 -9.62
N GLU A 297 -0.45 -8.01 -9.43
CA GLU A 297 0.57 -8.41 -10.40
C GLU A 297 0.53 -9.93 -10.64
N ALA A 298 0.43 -10.74 -9.58
CA ALA A 298 0.28 -12.19 -9.68
C ALA A 298 -0.99 -12.57 -10.47
N SER A 299 -2.13 -11.94 -10.14
CA SER A 299 -3.38 -12.14 -10.88
C SER A 299 -3.23 -11.80 -12.37
N SER A 300 -2.53 -10.72 -12.70
CA SER A 300 -2.27 -10.35 -14.11
C SER A 300 -1.40 -11.36 -14.85
N LEU A 301 -0.59 -12.14 -14.13
CA LEU A 301 0.20 -13.25 -14.66
C LEU A 301 -0.56 -14.59 -14.67
N GLY A 302 -1.83 -14.62 -14.28
CA GLY A 302 -2.61 -15.84 -14.18
C GLY A 302 -2.21 -16.74 -13.00
N VAL A 303 -1.56 -16.18 -11.98
CA VAL A 303 -1.13 -16.90 -10.77
C VAL A 303 -2.11 -16.61 -9.62
N PRO A 304 -2.73 -17.63 -9.01
CA PRO A 304 -3.62 -17.44 -7.89
C PRO A 304 -2.87 -17.00 -6.63
N SER A 305 -3.61 -16.43 -5.67
CA SER A 305 -3.04 -15.90 -4.45
C SER A 305 -3.79 -16.41 -3.22
N ILE A 306 -3.06 -16.77 -2.16
CA ILE A 306 -3.60 -17.10 -0.85
C ILE A 306 -3.32 -15.92 0.08
N PHE A 307 -4.37 -15.32 0.67
CA PHE A 307 -4.24 -14.10 1.43
C PHE A 307 -5.26 -14.00 2.57
N PRO A 308 -4.99 -13.21 3.63
CA PRO A 308 -5.95 -13.02 4.71
C PRO A 308 -7.15 -12.18 4.25
N ASP A 309 -8.35 -12.58 4.61
CA ASP A 309 -9.57 -11.80 4.44
C ASP A 309 -9.56 -10.59 5.38
N SER A 310 -8.86 -9.55 4.98
CA SER A 310 -8.64 -8.37 5.81
C SER A 310 -8.53 -7.11 4.97
N GLY A 311 -9.21 -6.06 5.41
CA GLY A 311 -9.20 -4.78 4.68
C GLY A 311 -9.87 -4.89 3.32
N GLY A 312 -9.28 -4.24 2.31
CA GLY A 312 -9.81 -4.18 0.95
C GLY A 312 -9.19 -5.20 -0.02
N ILE A 313 -8.47 -6.22 0.46
CA ILE A 313 -7.75 -7.16 -0.42
C ILE A 313 -8.71 -7.90 -1.35
N LYS A 314 -9.84 -8.38 -0.84
CA LYS A 314 -10.85 -9.12 -1.62
C LYS A 314 -11.42 -8.34 -2.80
N GLU A 315 -11.41 -7.01 -2.76
CA GLU A 315 -11.94 -6.18 -3.86
C GLU A 315 -11.13 -6.30 -5.17
N PHE A 316 -9.97 -7.01 -5.13
CA PHE A 316 -9.11 -7.28 -6.28
C PHE A 316 -9.24 -8.71 -6.81
N PHE A 317 -10.22 -9.47 -6.33
CA PHE A 317 -10.48 -10.85 -6.70
C PHE A 317 -11.97 -11.05 -6.98
N PRO A 318 -12.38 -12.10 -7.74
CA PRO A 318 -13.78 -12.48 -7.91
C PRO A 318 -14.50 -12.62 -6.56
N GLU A 319 -15.81 -12.35 -6.55
CA GLU A 319 -16.61 -12.32 -5.30
C GLU A 319 -16.58 -13.68 -4.56
N ASP A 320 -16.59 -14.77 -5.30
CA ASP A 320 -16.58 -16.17 -4.84
C ASP A 320 -15.17 -16.75 -4.70
N TYR A 321 -14.14 -15.92 -4.59
CA TYR A 321 -12.77 -16.39 -4.47
C TYR A 321 -12.48 -17.07 -3.14
N GLU A 322 -12.26 -18.38 -3.18
CA GLU A 322 -12.19 -19.22 -1.99
C GLU A 322 -10.82 -19.29 -1.29
N LEU A 323 -9.75 -18.77 -1.89
CA LEU A 323 -8.40 -18.85 -1.32
C LEU A 323 -8.06 -17.70 -0.33
N ALA A 324 -9.04 -16.88 0.00
CA ALA A 324 -8.93 -15.96 1.13
C ALA A 324 -9.17 -16.73 2.43
N PHE A 325 -8.31 -16.53 3.45
CA PHE A 325 -8.41 -17.17 4.74
C PHE A 325 -8.71 -16.20 5.88
N ASP A 326 -9.35 -16.69 6.94
CA ASP A 326 -9.50 -15.95 8.19
C ASP A 326 -8.13 -15.75 8.85
N TYR A 327 -7.71 -14.50 9.01
CA TYR A 327 -6.41 -14.16 9.59
C TYR A 327 -6.21 -14.72 11.00
N ASP A 328 -7.27 -14.80 11.80
CA ASP A 328 -7.22 -15.26 13.18
C ASP A 328 -7.27 -16.80 13.29
N SER A 329 -7.43 -17.52 12.15
CA SER A 329 -7.48 -18.97 12.07
C SER A 329 -6.26 -19.58 11.38
N ASP A 330 -5.34 -20.18 12.17
CA ASP A 330 -4.23 -20.97 11.60
C ASP A 330 -4.71 -22.22 10.86
N LYS A 331 -5.85 -22.80 11.28
CA LYS A 331 -6.45 -23.96 10.62
C LYS A 331 -6.93 -23.61 9.22
N ASP A 332 -7.56 -22.43 9.07
CA ASP A 332 -8.05 -21.99 7.76
C ASP A 332 -6.88 -21.67 6.81
N LEU A 333 -5.83 -21.02 7.31
CA LEU A 333 -4.60 -20.81 6.52
C LEU A 333 -4.00 -22.14 6.02
N ILE A 334 -3.90 -23.16 6.89
CA ILE A 334 -3.38 -24.48 6.51
C ILE A 334 -4.30 -25.12 5.45
N LEU A 335 -5.62 -25.03 5.64
CA LEU A 335 -6.60 -25.53 4.67
C LEU A 335 -6.42 -24.89 3.30
N LYS A 336 -6.31 -23.54 3.24
CA LYS A 336 -6.10 -22.84 1.96
C LYS A 336 -4.73 -23.14 1.34
N LEU A 337 -3.68 -23.30 2.15
CA LEU A 337 -2.37 -23.72 1.65
C LEU A 337 -2.41 -25.14 1.06
N SER A 338 -3.14 -26.07 1.68
CA SER A 338 -3.22 -27.44 1.17
C SER A 338 -3.92 -27.56 -0.20
N GLU A 339 -4.69 -26.55 -0.62
CA GLU A 339 -5.31 -26.51 -1.96
C GLU A 339 -4.27 -26.45 -3.10
N VAL A 340 -3.03 -26.04 -2.84
CA VAL A 340 -1.98 -25.91 -3.89
C VAL A 340 -1.60 -27.23 -4.56
N VAL A 341 -1.93 -28.38 -3.95
CA VAL A 341 -1.74 -29.70 -4.56
C VAL A 341 -2.71 -29.95 -5.72
N ASN A 342 -3.86 -29.30 -5.71
CA ASN A 342 -4.84 -29.38 -6.80
C ASN A 342 -4.50 -28.41 -7.93
N ARG A 343 -3.60 -28.80 -8.80
CA ARG A 343 -3.08 -27.96 -9.89
C ARG A 343 -4.15 -27.43 -10.84
N SER A 344 -5.15 -28.26 -11.15
CA SER A 344 -6.26 -27.87 -12.01
C SER A 344 -7.08 -26.74 -11.38
N LYS A 345 -7.41 -26.87 -10.07
CA LYS A 345 -8.13 -25.84 -9.31
C LYS A 345 -7.34 -24.54 -9.24
N MET A 346 -6.03 -24.63 -8.98
CA MET A 346 -5.14 -23.45 -8.92
C MET A 346 -5.05 -22.74 -10.28
N SER A 347 -4.88 -23.49 -11.37
CA SER A 347 -4.86 -22.92 -12.72
C SER A 347 -6.17 -22.21 -13.06
N ASN A 348 -7.32 -22.79 -12.69
CA ASN A 348 -8.62 -22.18 -12.92
C ASN A 348 -8.76 -20.84 -12.16
N TYR A 349 -8.38 -20.80 -10.88
CA TYR A 349 -8.34 -19.54 -10.12
C TYR A 349 -7.40 -18.51 -10.74
N GLY A 350 -6.25 -18.93 -11.27
CA GLY A 350 -5.33 -18.04 -11.97
C GLY A 350 -5.99 -17.37 -13.19
N ILE A 351 -6.70 -18.13 -14.02
CA ILE A 351 -7.42 -17.61 -15.18
C ILE A 351 -8.52 -16.63 -14.77
N LEU A 352 -9.37 -17.01 -13.80
CA LEU A 352 -10.44 -16.16 -13.31
C LEU A 352 -9.90 -14.84 -12.74
N ASN A 353 -8.80 -14.90 -11.98
CA ASN A 353 -8.15 -13.71 -11.42
C ASN A 353 -7.60 -12.80 -12.53
N GLN A 354 -6.99 -13.39 -13.57
CA GLN A 354 -6.45 -12.64 -14.70
C GLN A 354 -7.54 -11.88 -15.44
N GLU A 355 -8.65 -12.54 -15.73
CA GLU A 355 -9.81 -11.91 -16.36
C GLU A 355 -10.39 -10.79 -15.49
N PHE A 356 -10.55 -11.06 -14.19
CA PHE A 356 -11.10 -10.10 -13.24
C PHE A 356 -10.23 -8.86 -13.14
N ILE A 357 -8.93 -9.02 -12.89
CA ILE A 357 -8.02 -7.89 -12.69
C ILE A 357 -7.82 -7.08 -13.97
N SER A 358 -7.86 -7.73 -15.15
CA SER A 358 -7.76 -7.05 -16.44
C SER A 358 -8.94 -6.12 -16.71
N LYS A 359 -10.15 -6.50 -16.29
CA LYS A 359 -11.34 -5.63 -16.36
C LYS A 359 -11.29 -4.54 -15.29
N LEU A 360 -10.93 -4.90 -14.05
CA LEU A 360 -10.92 -3.99 -12.91
C LEU A 360 -9.94 -2.82 -13.09
N LEU A 361 -8.82 -3.07 -13.77
CA LEU A 361 -7.72 -2.11 -14.01
C LEU A 361 -7.55 -1.80 -15.51
N ASP A 362 -8.64 -1.90 -16.27
CA ASP A 362 -8.63 -1.51 -17.69
C ASP A 362 -8.18 -0.05 -17.85
N ARG A 363 -7.25 0.17 -18.78
CA ARG A 363 -6.58 1.45 -18.95
C ARG A 363 -7.54 2.56 -19.36
N GLU A 364 -8.40 2.29 -20.34
CA GLU A 364 -9.33 3.30 -20.87
C GLU A 364 -10.44 3.61 -19.86
N GLU A 365 -11.00 2.60 -19.20
CA GLU A 365 -11.99 2.80 -18.14
C GLU A 365 -11.40 3.61 -16.96
N MET A 366 -10.14 3.37 -16.61
CA MET A 366 -9.45 4.14 -15.57
C MET A 366 -9.24 5.60 -16.01
N HIS A 367 -8.87 5.86 -17.27
CA HIS A 367 -8.77 7.23 -17.79
C HIS A 367 -10.11 7.96 -17.73
N GLU A 368 -11.18 7.35 -18.24
CA GLU A 368 -12.53 7.94 -18.18
C GLU A 368 -12.95 8.24 -16.73
N LYS A 369 -12.66 7.33 -15.82
CA LYS A 369 -12.95 7.50 -14.39
C LYS A 369 -12.17 8.68 -13.79
N PHE A 370 -10.89 8.80 -14.11
CA PHE A 370 -10.06 9.91 -13.65
C PHE A 370 -10.56 11.24 -14.19
N GLU A 371 -10.86 11.31 -15.50
CA GLU A 371 -11.43 12.49 -16.16
C GLU A 371 -12.75 12.91 -15.50
N LYS A 372 -13.67 11.99 -15.23
CA LYS A 372 -14.92 12.26 -14.50
C LYS A 372 -14.69 12.83 -13.10
N ILE A 373 -13.63 12.38 -12.41
CA ILE A 373 -13.28 12.91 -11.08
C ILE A 373 -12.81 14.36 -11.17
N ILE A 374 -12.01 14.71 -12.19
CA ILE A 374 -11.44 16.05 -12.30
C ILE A 374 -12.27 17.00 -13.18
N SER A 375 -13.19 16.50 -14.00
CA SER A 375 -13.93 17.29 -15.01
C SER A 375 -14.59 18.56 -14.46
N LYS A 376 -15.17 18.49 -13.25
CA LYS A 376 -15.79 19.65 -12.61
C LYS A 376 -14.79 20.77 -12.25
N TRP A 377 -13.50 20.54 -12.42
CA TRP A 377 -12.43 21.48 -12.11
C TRP A 377 -11.67 21.99 -13.33
N VAL A 378 -11.81 21.30 -14.47
CA VAL A 378 -11.09 21.62 -15.71
C VAL A 378 -11.97 22.37 -16.73
N ILE A 379 -13.28 22.41 -16.51
CA ILE A 379 -14.28 22.99 -17.44
C ILE A 379 -14.66 24.45 -17.07
N ASN A 380 -13.91 25.11 -16.22
CA ASN A 380 -14.16 26.54 -15.93
C ASN A 380 -13.04 27.42 -16.46
#